data_3f061d758fab76e9fcba67f6a9f560a1
#
_entry.id   3f061d758fab76e9fcba67f6a9f560a1
#
_cell.length_a   1.000
_cell.length_b   1.000
_cell.length_c   1.000
_cell.angle_alpha   90.00
_cell.angle_beta   90.00
_cell.angle_gamma   90.00
#
_symmetry.space_group_name_H-M   'P 1'
#
loop_
_entity.id
_entity.type
_entity.pdbx_description
1 polymer ?
#
loop_
_entity_poly.entity_id
_entity_poly.type
_entity_poly.pdbx_seq_one_letter_code
_entity_poly.pdbx_strand_id
1 'polypeptide(L)'
;MGIPRVHTTYGILSALYYREKTGKGQKIEVNLLAGMLAHLNQEYVAVLNLGEDFVRPNSGIGHPGMQAPFGVYEAKDGGYVSIAMSPFKTLYEVLEAPQLAVYDDLKTLFDRRDEVFDKVNAETRKFATQDLLARLLAADIWCAEVKDIRRAAEDPQVKHLGMITSYDHPRGGRVRVVAPAVKMSETPATIERPAPLVGQHGREILAEFGLSSGEIAALEASGDMTVDAA
;
A
#
# COMPACT_ATOMS: atom_id res chain seq x y z
N MET A 1 -1.75 2.75 8.74
CA MET A 1 -3.05 2.34 9.34
C MET A 1 -3.79 1.20 8.60
N GLY A 2 -3.32 0.67 7.48
CA GLY A 2 -4.01 -0.40 6.72
C GLY A 2 -3.92 -1.80 7.33
N ILE A 3 -2.75 -2.18 7.81
CA ILE A 3 -2.43 -3.56 8.25
C ILE A 3 -3.34 -4.06 9.39
N PRO A 4 -3.54 -3.33 10.51
CA PRO A 4 -4.42 -3.81 11.57
C PRO A 4 -5.88 -3.96 11.15
N ARG A 5 -6.35 -3.18 10.17
CA ARG A 5 -7.71 -3.32 9.62
C ARG A 5 -7.92 -4.67 8.94
N VAL A 6 -6.92 -5.14 8.18
CA VAL A 6 -6.98 -6.46 7.54
C VAL A 6 -7.04 -7.56 8.59
N HIS A 7 -6.20 -7.50 9.65
CA HIS A 7 -6.23 -8.46 10.77
C HIS A 7 -7.58 -8.45 11.49
N THR A 8 -8.15 -7.27 11.75
CA THR A 8 -9.48 -7.14 12.34
C THR A 8 -10.54 -7.80 11.46
N THR A 9 -10.52 -7.54 10.16
CA THR A 9 -11.51 -8.09 9.22
C THR A 9 -11.49 -9.60 9.19
N TYR A 10 -10.34 -10.24 9.00
CA TYR A 10 -10.31 -11.70 8.99
C TYR A 10 -10.57 -12.31 10.37
N GLY A 11 -10.18 -11.62 11.45
CA GLY A 11 -10.54 -12.04 12.82
C GLY A 11 -12.05 -12.07 13.04
N ILE A 12 -12.77 -11.01 12.61
CA ILE A 12 -14.23 -10.94 12.67
C ILE A 12 -14.86 -12.06 11.83
N LEU A 13 -14.42 -12.23 10.58
CA LEU A 13 -14.96 -13.28 9.72
C LEU A 13 -14.72 -14.68 10.27
N SER A 14 -13.56 -14.94 10.85
CA SER A 14 -13.24 -16.22 11.50
C SER A 14 -14.16 -16.48 12.72
N ALA A 15 -14.41 -15.44 13.52
CA ALA A 15 -15.30 -15.55 14.68
C ALA A 15 -16.76 -15.73 14.27
N LEU A 16 -17.20 -15.08 13.21
CA LEU A 16 -18.55 -15.27 12.65
C LEU A 16 -18.72 -16.68 12.09
N TYR A 17 -17.74 -17.19 11.37
CA TYR A 17 -17.74 -18.56 10.87
C TYR A 17 -17.76 -19.60 12.02
N TYR A 18 -16.96 -19.37 13.08
CA TYR A 18 -16.99 -20.22 14.27
C TYR A 18 -18.38 -20.19 14.95
N ARG A 19 -18.97 -19.00 15.08
CA ARG A 19 -20.33 -18.85 15.63
C ARG A 19 -21.36 -19.59 14.79
N GLU A 20 -21.27 -19.52 13.48
CA GLU A 20 -22.17 -20.26 12.56
C GLU A 20 -22.09 -21.77 12.77
N LYS A 21 -20.90 -22.31 13.01
CA LYS A 21 -20.69 -23.76 13.23
C LYS A 21 -21.04 -24.24 14.64
N THR A 22 -20.93 -23.40 15.66
CA THR A 22 -20.99 -23.83 17.07
C THR A 22 -22.07 -23.14 17.87
N GLY A 23 -22.70 -22.10 17.39
CA GLY A 23 -23.62 -21.24 18.14
C GLY A 23 -22.92 -20.32 19.16
N LYS A 24 -21.60 -20.38 19.29
CA LYS A 24 -20.83 -19.65 20.32
C LYS A 24 -20.06 -18.48 19.73
N GLY A 25 -20.24 -17.27 20.28
CA GLY A 25 -19.43 -16.10 20.00
C GLY A 25 -18.09 -16.14 20.75
N GLN A 26 -17.18 -15.24 20.38
CA GLN A 26 -15.89 -15.07 21.06
C GLN A 26 -15.41 -13.61 20.99
N LYS A 27 -14.58 -13.23 21.95
CA LYS A 27 -13.87 -11.94 21.95
C LYS A 27 -12.71 -11.99 20.97
N ILE A 28 -12.51 -10.90 20.23
CA ILE A 28 -11.39 -10.73 19.31
C ILE A 28 -10.58 -9.52 19.78
N GLU A 29 -9.28 -9.69 19.90
CA GLU A 29 -8.35 -8.62 20.25
C GLU A 29 -7.32 -8.44 19.12
N VAL A 30 -7.24 -7.24 18.60
CA VAL A 30 -6.25 -6.82 17.58
C VAL A 30 -5.63 -5.50 18.03
N ASN A 31 -4.32 -5.44 18.05
CA ASN A 31 -3.61 -4.19 18.34
C ASN A 31 -2.59 -3.86 17.23
N LEU A 32 -2.19 -2.60 17.18
CA LEU A 32 -1.30 -2.08 16.14
C LEU A 32 0.07 -2.76 16.16
N LEU A 33 0.63 -2.96 17.34
CA LEU A 33 1.96 -3.55 17.50
C LEU A 33 1.99 -5.00 17.01
N ALA A 34 1.05 -5.83 17.47
CA ALA A 34 0.97 -7.22 17.03
C ALA A 34 0.75 -7.35 15.52
N GLY A 35 -0.10 -6.48 14.95
CA GLY A 35 -0.31 -6.43 13.50
C GLY A 35 0.95 -6.07 12.72
N MET A 36 1.74 -5.12 13.21
CA MET A 36 3.02 -4.75 12.58
C MET A 36 4.08 -5.85 12.70
N LEU A 37 4.22 -6.48 13.88
CA LEU A 37 5.14 -7.60 14.09
C LEU A 37 4.79 -8.79 13.17
N ALA A 38 3.51 -9.12 13.04
CA ALA A 38 3.07 -10.17 12.13
C ALA A 38 3.36 -9.85 10.66
N HIS A 39 3.30 -8.58 10.27
CA HIS A 39 3.60 -8.14 8.91
C HIS A 39 5.10 -8.16 8.59
N LEU A 40 5.94 -7.86 9.58
CA LEU A 40 7.40 -7.89 9.49
C LEU A 40 7.97 -9.28 9.87
N ASN A 41 7.17 -10.35 9.70
CA ASN A 41 7.56 -11.69 10.13
C ASN A 41 8.86 -12.17 9.48
N GLN A 42 9.12 -11.85 8.21
CA GLN A 42 10.33 -12.26 7.50
C GLN A 42 11.58 -11.66 8.16
N GLU A 43 11.57 -10.37 8.46
CA GLU A 43 12.68 -9.64 9.06
C GLU A 43 12.92 -10.12 10.50
N TYR A 44 11.86 -10.26 11.29
CA TYR A 44 11.97 -10.77 12.65
C TYR A 44 12.51 -12.20 12.70
N VAL A 45 12.01 -13.11 11.84
CA VAL A 45 12.50 -14.49 11.81
C VAL A 45 13.98 -14.53 11.42
N ALA A 46 14.42 -13.72 10.47
CA ALA A 46 15.83 -13.64 10.08
C ALA A 46 16.70 -13.15 11.23
N VAL A 47 16.40 -12.01 11.84
CA VAL A 47 17.18 -11.43 12.93
C VAL A 47 17.21 -12.34 14.15
N LEU A 48 16.07 -12.91 14.57
CA LEU A 48 15.96 -13.74 15.77
C LEU A 48 16.71 -15.09 15.64
N ASN A 49 16.91 -15.59 14.42
CA ASN A 49 17.49 -16.93 14.22
C ASN A 49 18.88 -16.92 13.56
N LEU A 50 19.23 -15.91 12.79
CA LEU A 50 20.56 -15.81 12.17
C LEU A 50 21.56 -15.05 13.04
N GLY A 51 21.10 -14.28 14.02
CA GLY A 51 21.94 -13.51 14.92
C GLY A 51 22.64 -12.31 14.26
N GLU A 52 22.19 -11.91 13.08
CA GLU A 52 22.72 -10.77 12.33
C GLU A 52 21.65 -9.69 12.21
N ASP A 53 22.02 -8.45 12.56
CA ASP A 53 21.14 -7.31 12.38
C ASP A 53 21.11 -6.85 10.92
N PHE A 54 19.95 -6.43 10.45
CA PHE A 54 19.84 -5.77 9.16
C PHE A 54 20.45 -4.36 9.22
N VAL A 55 21.52 -4.17 8.46
CA VAL A 55 22.10 -2.84 8.26
C VAL A 55 21.40 -2.16 7.10
N ARG A 56 20.72 -1.03 7.39
CA ARG A 56 20.04 -0.26 6.37
C ARG A 56 21.05 0.27 5.33
N PRO A 57 20.83 0.04 4.02
CA PRO A 57 21.65 0.66 2.98
C PRO A 57 21.57 2.19 3.02
N ASN A 58 22.67 2.85 2.64
CA ASN A 58 22.71 4.30 2.49
C ASN A 58 22.17 4.78 1.12
N SER A 59 21.98 3.84 0.20
CA SER A 59 21.51 4.07 -1.17
C SER A 59 20.00 3.82 -1.31
N GLY A 60 19.50 3.85 -2.55
CA GLY A 60 18.12 3.54 -2.90
C GLY A 60 17.79 2.05 -3.00
N ILE A 61 18.61 1.16 -2.45
CA ILE A 61 18.31 -0.27 -2.34
C ILE A 61 17.01 -0.47 -1.53
N GLY A 62 16.09 -1.24 -2.09
CA GLY A 62 14.72 -1.33 -1.58
C GLY A 62 14.54 -2.10 -0.28
N HIS A 63 15.52 -2.95 0.11
CA HIS A 63 15.44 -3.75 1.33
C HIS A 63 16.85 -4.09 1.87
N PRO A 64 17.09 -4.01 3.19
CA PRO A 64 18.42 -4.25 3.79
C PRO A 64 18.97 -5.67 3.57
N GLY A 65 18.11 -6.67 3.38
CA GLY A 65 18.51 -8.04 3.08
C GLY A 65 18.66 -8.35 1.58
N MET A 66 18.60 -7.34 0.71
CA MET A 66 18.71 -7.53 -0.74
C MET A 66 19.99 -6.91 -1.30
N GLN A 67 20.50 -7.53 -2.37
CA GLN A 67 21.62 -7.02 -3.14
C GLN A 67 21.17 -5.99 -4.20
N ALA A 68 22.12 -5.25 -4.78
CA ALA A 68 21.87 -4.53 -6.00
C ALA A 68 21.57 -5.54 -7.16
N PRO A 69 20.73 -5.17 -8.13
CA PRO A 69 20.12 -3.87 -8.37
C PRO A 69 18.73 -3.65 -7.76
N PHE A 70 18.33 -4.40 -6.74
CA PHE A 70 16.99 -4.27 -6.15
C PHE A 70 16.77 -2.88 -5.53
N GLY A 71 16.21 -1.94 -6.30
CA GLY A 71 16.10 -0.55 -5.84
C GLY A 71 15.33 0.37 -6.78
N VAL A 72 15.39 1.68 -6.46
CA VAL A 72 14.75 2.76 -7.23
C VAL A 72 15.83 3.67 -7.79
N TYR A 73 15.88 3.82 -9.10
CA TYR A 73 16.90 4.52 -9.86
C TYR A 73 16.34 5.74 -10.56
N GLU A 74 17.13 6.80 -10.62
CA GLU A 74 16.77 8.03 -11.30
C GLU A 74 17.07 7.93 -12.80
N ALA A 75 16.16 8.46 -13.61
CA ALA A 75 16.33 8.62 -15.05
C ALA A 75 16.79 10.06 -15.41
N LYS A 76 17.23 10.27 -16.65
CA LYS A 76 17.76 11.55 -17.15
C LYS A 76 16.80 12.72 -17.03
N ASP A 77 15.52 12.46 -17.16
CA ASP A 77 14.43 13.46 -17.14
C ASP A 77 13.85 13.69 -15.72
N GLY A 78 14.53 13.18 -14.67
CA GLY A 78 14.11 13.29 -13.27
C GLY A 78 12.99 12.33 -12.87
N GLY A 79 12.57 11.42 -13.76
CA GLY A 79 11.69 10.31 -13.41
C GLY A 79 12.44 9.21 -12.67
N TYR A 80 11.72 8.24 -12.16
CA TYR A 80 12.28 7.11 -11.39
C TYR A 80 11.77 5.79 -11.92
N VAL A 81 12.65 4.79 -11.93
CA VAL A 81 12.35 3.41 -12.32
C VAL A 81 12.74 2.48 -11.17
N SER A 82 11.81 1.67 -10.71
CA SER A 82 12.12 0.55 -9.81
C SER A 82 12.63 -0.62 -10.64
N ILE A 83 13.72 -1.23 -10.19
CA ILE A 83 14.30 -2.45 -10.79
C ILE A 83 14.28 -3.53 -9.71
N ALA A 84 13.68 -4.70 -10.03
CA ALA A 84 13.70 -5.86 -9.17
C ALA A 84 14.98 -6.68 -9.39
N MET A 85 15.09 -7.80 -8.67
CA MET A 85 16.20 -8.74 -8.88
C MET A 85 16.17 -9.28 -10.31
N SER A 86 17.27 -9.09 -11.02
CA SER A 86 17.47 -9.56 -12.40
C SER A 86 18.91 -10.00 -12.56
N PRO A 87 19.24 -10.83 -13.56
CA PRO A 87 20.63 -11.12 -13.86
C PRO A 87 21.41 -9.83 -14.11
N PHE A 88 22.44 -9.58 -13.30
CA PHE A 88 23.17 -8.31 -13.34
C PHE A 88 23.87 -8.09 -14.70
N LYS A 89 24.30 -9.19 -15.32
CA LYS A 89 24.84 -9.18 -16.68
C LYS A 89 23.87 -8.56 -17.67
N THR A 90 22.64 -9.02 -17.69
CA THR A 90 21.60 -8.48 -18.59
C THR A 90 21.38 -6.98 -18.35
N LEU A 91 21.38 -6.57 -17.07
CA LEU A 91 21.19 -5.16 -16.74
C LEU A 91 22.32 -4.28 -17.31
N TYR A 92 23.61 -4.63 -17.08
CA TYR A 92 24.68 -3.78 -17.56
C TYR A 92 24.83 -3.81 -19.09
N GLU A 93 24.44 -4.89 -19.75
CA GLU A 93 24.36 -4.95 -21.21
C GLU A 93 23.28 -3.99 -21.75
N VAL A 94 22.08 -3.99 -21.16
CA VAL A 94 20.99 -3.06 -21.52
C VAL A 94 21.37 -1.60 -21.29
N LEU A 95 22.11 -1.32 -20.23
CA LEU A 95 22.60 0.03 -19.89
C LEU A 95 23.84 0.44 -20.73
N GLU A 96 24.32 -0.44 -21.62
CA GLU A 96 25.56 -0.20 -22.41
C GLU A 96 26.77 0.12 -21.50
N ALA A 97 26.86 -0.58 -20.36
CA ALA A 97 27.81 -0.28 -19.28
C ALA A 97 28.71 -1.49 -18.93
N PRO A 98 29.56 -1.97 -19.87
CA PRO A 98 30.38 -3.17 -19.67
C PRO A 98 31.37 -3.05 -18.51
N GLN A 99 31.70 -1.83 -18.05
CA GLN A 99 32.54 -1.58 -16.87
C GLN A 99 31.90 -2.09 -15.57
N LEU A 100 30.58 -2.31 -15.54
CA LEU A 100 29.88 -2.87 -14.38
C LEU A 100 30.09 -4.37 -14.20
N ALA A 101 30.65 -5.07 -15.20
CA ALA A 101 30.92 -6.50 -15.15
C ALA A 101 31.82 -6.91 -13.97
N VAL A 102 32.63 -6.01 -13.43
CA VAL A 102 33.48 -6.25 -12.26
C VAL A 102 32.71 -6.54 -10.97
N TYR A 103 31.40 -6.22 -10.95
CA TYR A 103 30.51 -6.47 -9.82
C TYR A 103 29.64 -7.72 -10.02
N ASP A 104 29.77 -8.45 -11.11
CA ASP A 104 28.85 -9.54 -11.50
C ASP A 104 29.11 -10.85 -10.71
N ASP A 105 29.05 -10.75 -9.39
CA ASP A 105 28.93 -11.87 -8.48
C ASP A 105 28.03 -11.53 -7.29
N LEU A 106 27.28 -12.51 -6.79
CA LEU A 106 26.26 -12.29 -5.76
C LEU A 106 26.82 -11.70 -4.47
N LYS A 107 28.03 -12.09 -4.08
CA LYS A 107 28.65 -11.59 -2.85
C LYS A 107 29.00 -10.12 -3.00
N THR A 108 29.61 -9.72 -4.11
CA THR A 108 29.94 -8.34 -4.42
C THR A 108 28.69 -7.47 -4.53
N LEU A 109 27.64 -7.97 -5.20
CA LEU A 109 26.34 -7.27 -5.34
C LEU A 109 25.67 -7.03 -3.99
N PHE A 110 25.93 -7.88 -2.98
CA PHE A 110 25.41 -7.69 -1.62
C PHE A 110 26.35 -6.84 -0.75
N ASP A 111 27.62 -7.19 -0.66
CA ASP A 111 28.58 -6.54 0.24
C ASP A 111 28.87 -5.10 -0.15
N ARG A 112 28.88 -4.80 -1.46
CA ARG A 112 29.13 -3.46 -2.04
C ARG A 112 27.88 -2.84 -2.64
N ARG A 113 26.71 -3.24 -2.15
CA ARG A 113 25.41 -2.85 -2.78
C ARG A 113 25.20 -1.36 -2.92
N ASP A 114 25.66 -0.54 -1.97
CA ASP A 114 25.55 0.92 -2.06
C ASP A 114 26.42 1.49 -3.18
N GLU A 115 27.63 1.01 -3.33
CA GLU A 115 28.53 1.38 -4.42
C GLU A 115 27.99 0.95 -5.78
N VAL A 116 27.52 -0.30 -5.87
CA VAL A 116 26.93 -0.83 -7.11
C VAL A 116 25.68 -0.04 -7.48
N PHE A 117 24.85 0.30 -6.48
CA PHE A 117 23.69 1.17 -6.70
C PHE A 117 24.10 2.51 -7.33
N ASP A 118 25.08 3.19 -6.77
CA ASP A 118 25.55 4.49 -7.29
C ASP A 118 26.08 4.38 -8.72
N LYS A 119 26.80 3.31 -9.04
CA LYS A 119 27.28 3.05 -10.38
C LYS A 119 26.15 2.80 -11.38
N VAL A 120 25.17 1.95 -11.02
CA VAL A 120 23.98 1.70 -11.83
C VAL A 120 23.17 2.98 -12.01
N ASN A 121 22.97 3.75 -10.93
CA ASN A 121 22.22 5.00 -10.99
C ASN A 121 22.88 6.06 -11.88
N ALA A 122 24.21 6.08 -11.95
CA ALA A 122 24.92 6.94 -12.91
C ALA A 122 24.67 6.54 -14.38
N GLU A 123 24.47 5.25 -14.64
CA GLU A 123 24.15 4.75 -15.97
C GLU A 123 22.67 4.97 -16.34
N THR A 124 21.73 4.72 -15.42
CA THR A 124 20.30 4.94 -15.68
C THR A 124 19.99 6.41 -16.00
N ARG A 125 20.68 7.35 -15.40
CA ARG A 125 20.58 8.80 -15.68
C ARG A 125 20.97 9.21 -17.09
N LYS A 126 21.49 8.31 -17.90
CA LYS A 126 21.78 8.59 -19.33
C LYS A 126 20.54 8.45 -20.21
N PHE A 127 19.52 7.73 -19.75
CA PHE A 127 18.30 7.40 -20.49
C PHE A 127 17.10 8.14 -19.93
N ALA A 128 16.20 8.62 -20.79
CA ALA A 128 14.89 9.12 -20.35
C ALA A 128 14.04 7.97 -19.78
N THR A 129 13.13 8.26 -18.87
CA THR A 129 12.32 7.26 -18.14
C THR A 129 11.67 6.24 -19.08
N GLN A 130 11.03 6.68 -20.14
CA GLN A 130 10.31 5.78 -21.05
C GLN A 130 11.26 4.95 -21.94
N ASP A 131 12.41 5.51 -22.36
CA ASP A 131 13.43 4.77 -23.07
C ASP A 131 14.07 3.70 -22.20
N LEU A 132 14.42 4.05 -20.95
CA LEU A 132 14.95 3.11 -19.96
C LEU A 132 13.96 1.94 -19.72
N LEU A 133 12.69 2.24 -19.48
CA LEU A 133 11.66 1.22 -19.29
C LEU A 133 11.52 0.30 -20.49
N ALA A 134 11.47 0.86 -21.71
CA ALA A 134 11.34 0.07 -22.93
C ALA A 134 12.53 -0.90 -23.10
N ARG A 135 13.75 -0.44 -22.84
CA ARG A 135 14.98 -1.27 -22.91
C ARG A 135 14.98 -2.39 -21.88
N LEU A 136 14.63 -2.08 -20.62
CA LEU A 136 14.59 -3.05 -19.53
C LEU A 136 13.52 -4.12 -19.78
N LEU A 137 12.32 -3.71 -20.19
CA LEU A 137 11.22 -4.64 -20.50
C LEU A 137 11.54 -5.53 -21.70
N ALA A 138 12.19 -4.99 -22.75
CA ALA A 138 12.61 -5.78 -23.92
C ALA A 138 13.63 -6.88 -23.57
N ALA A 139 14.38 -6.69 -22.49
CA ALA A 139 15.34 -7.66 -21.95
C ALA A 139 14.79 -8.54 -20.82
N ASP A 140 13.47 -8.54 -20.61
CA ASP A 140 12.78 -9.29 -19.55
C ASP A 140 13.28 -8.94 -18.13
N ILE A 141 13.72 -7.70 -17.93
CA ILE A 141 14.07 -7.19 -16.60
C ILE A 141 12.81 -6.68 -15.91
N TRP A 142 12.56 -7.17 -14.72
CA TRP A 142 11.40 -6.74 -13.91
C TRP A 142 11.60 -5.31 -13.42
N CYS A 143 10.85 -4.41 -14.01
CA CYS A 143 10.93 -3.01 -13.70
C CYS A 143 9.55 -2.33 -13.81
N ALA A 144 9.43 -1.17 -13.19
CA ALA A 144 8.24 -0.34 -13.30
C ALA A 144 8.61 1.15 -13.13
N GLU A 145 7.86 2.02 -13.78
CA GLU A 145 7.93 3.45 -13.51
C GLU A 145 7.40 3.75 -12.10
N VAL A 146 8.14 4.55 -11.33
CA VAL A 146 7.65 5.07 -10.05
C VAL A 146 6.80 6.29 -10.32
N LYS A 147 5.50 6.18 -10.08
CA LYS A 147 4.51 7.23 -10.31
C LYS A 147 4.12 7.92 -9.01
N ASP A 148 3.88 9.22 -9.04
CA ASP A 148 3.17 9.89 -7.98
C ASP A 148 1.71 9.42 -7.90
N ILE A 149 1.02 9.73 -6.80
CA ILE A 149 -0.36 9.27 -6.55
C ILE A 149 -1.32 9.76 -7.64
N ARG A 150 -1.14 10.98 -8.17
CA ARG A 150 -2.00 11.54 -9.21
C ARG A 150 -1.84 10.79 -10.52
N ARG A 151 -0.60 10.56 -10.95
CA ARG A 151 -0.29 9.78 -12.15
C ARG A 151 -0.69 8.32 -12.01
N ALA A 152 -0.51 7.72 -10.82
CA ALA A 152 -0.95 6.37 -10.53
C ALA A 152 -2.47 6.22 -10.65
N ALA A 153 -3.25 7.20 -10.18
CA ALA A 153 -4.72 7.19 -10.32
C ALA A 153 -5.20 7.24 -11.77
N GLU A 154 -4.38 7.77 -12.69
CA GLU A 154 -4.68 7.86 -14.12
C GLU A 154 -4.09 6.69 -14.94
N ASP A 155 -3.40 5.76 -14.29
CA ASP A 155 -2.81 4.58 -14.93
C ASP A 155 -3.88 3.73 -15.64
N PRO A 156 -3.62 3.28 -16.88
CA PRO A 156 -4.55 2.44 -17.62
C PRO A 156 -4.99 1.19 -16.85
N GLN A 157 -4.10 0.55 -16.09
CA GLN A 157 -4.43 -0.63 -15.29
C GLN A 157 -5.33 -0.27 -14.09
N VAL A 158 -5.09 0.86 -13.44
CA VAL A 158 -5.94 1.35 -12.33
C VAL A 158 -7.34 1.67 -12.84
N LYS A 159 -7.44 2.29 -14.04
CA LYS A 159 -8.71 2.53 -14.73
C LYS A 159 -9.41 1.24 -15.12
N HIS A 160 -8.70 0.29 -15.73
CA HIS A 160 -9.23 -1.02 -16.09
C HIS A 160 -9.79 -1.77 -14.88
N LEU A 161 -9.09 -1.73 -13.76
CA LEU A 161 -9.55 -2.34 -12.52
C LEU A 161 -10.74 -1.61 -11.87
N GLY A 162 -11.05 -0.38 -12.30
CA GLY A 162 -12.12 0.43 -11.71
C GLY A 162 -11.81 0.84 -10.27
N MET A 163 -10.53 1.02 -9.94
CA MET A 163 -10.11 1.28 -8.56
C MET A 163 -10.36 2.72 -8.10
N ILE A 164 -10.70 3.63 -9.01
CA ILE A 164 -11.12 4.99 -8.66
C ILE A 164 -12.59 5.13 -9.01
N THR A 165 -13.39 5.38 -7.98
CA THR A 165 -14.83 5.63 -8.09
C THR A 165 -15.20 6.97 -7.49
N SER A 166 -16.48 7.36 -7.57
CA SER A 166 -16.96 8.61 -6.98
C SER A 166 -18.39 8.47 -6.49
N TYR A 167 -18.74 9.33 -5.52
CA TYR A 167 -20.11 9.56 -5.09
C TYR A 167 -20.35 11.06 -4.93
N ASP A 168 -21.62 11.46 -4.91
CA ASP A 168 -22.00 12.85 -4.69
C ASP A 168 -22.26 13.06 -3.19
N HIS A 169 -21.52 14.00 -2.59
CA HIS A 169 -21.68 14.37 -1.20
C HIS A 169 -22.53 15.67 -1.10
N PRO A 170 -23.52 15.75 -0.22
CA PRO A 170 -24.47 16.88 -0.18
C PRO A 170 -23.81 18.28 -0.07
N ARG A 171 -22.72 18.39 0.68
CA ARG A 171 -21.95 19.64 0.85
C ARG A 171 -20.60 19.63 0.11
N GLY A 172 -20.03 18.46 -0.15
CA GLY A 172 -18.70 18.33 -0.74
C GLY A 172 -18.70 18.19 -2.26
N GLY A 173 -19.89 18.12 -2.90
CA GLY A 173 -19.99 17.83 -4.31
C GLY A 173 -19.45 16.44 -4.66
N ARG A 174 -18.89 16.27 -5.86
CA ARG A 174 -18.37 14.99 -6.31
C ARG A 174 -17.06 14.62 -5.65
N VAL A 175 -17.09 13.57 -4.82
CA VAL A 175 -15.92 13.04 -4.09
C VAL A 175 -15.39 11.79 -4.80
N ARG A 176 -14.11 11.81 -5.15
CA ARG A 176 -13.41 10.64 -5.73
C ARG A 176 -12.75 9.84 -4.60
N VAL A 177 -12.91 8.54 -4.64
CA VAL A 177 -12.38 7.62 -3.62
C VAL A 177 -11.80 6.36 -4.26
N VAL A 178 -11.00 5.64 -3.50
CA VAL A 178 -10.54 4.31 -3.90
C VAL A 178 -11.68 3.32 -3.69
N ALA A 179 -12.00 2.55 -4.71
CA ALA A 179 -13.02 1.51 -4.67
C ALA A 179 -12.60 0.34 -3.77
N PRO A 180 -13.54 -0.50 -3.29
CA PRO A 180 -13.22 -1.73 -2.60
C PRO A 180 -12.31 -2.63 -3.43
N ALA A 181 -11.24 -3.15 -2.81
CA ALA A 181 -10.24 -3.97 -3.49
C ALA A 181 -10.75 -5.39 -3.80
N VAL A 182 -11.72 -5.88 -3.03
CA VAL A 182 -12.30 -7.23 -3.20
C VAL A 182 -13.53 -7.10 -4.09
N LYS A 183 -13.54 -7.88 -5.19
CA LYS A 183 -14.68 -7.99 -6.09
C LYS A 183 -15.34 -9.35 -5.89
N MET A 184 -16.61 -9.36 -5.53
CA MET A 184 -17.41 -10.57 -5.36
C MET A 184 -18.51 -10.60 -6.40
N SER A 185 -18.72 -11.75 -7.03
CA SER A 185 -19.68 -11.90 -8.14
C SER A 185 -21.13 -11.76 -7.68
N GLU A 186 -21.47 -12.32 -6.52
CA GLU A 186 -22.84 -12.36 -6.01
C GLU A 186 -23.18 -11.20 -5.06
N THR A 187 -22.17 -10.67 -4.37
CA THR A 187 -22.34 -9.61 -3.37
C THR A 187 -21.30 -8.51 -3.58
N PRO A 188 -21.38 -7.78 -4.71
CA PRO A 188 -20.41 -6.72 -5.00
C PRO A 188 -20.47 -5.62 -3.93
N ALA A 189 -19.32 -5.17 -3.47
CA ALA A 189 -19.23 -4.05 -2.54
C ALA A 189 -19.55 -2.73 -3.27
N THR A 190 -20.52 -1.98 -2.78
CA THR A 190 -21.00 -0.69 -3.31
C THR A 190 -20.85 0.41 -2.26
N ILE A 191 -20.80 1.66 -2.71
CA ILE A 191 -20.88 2.84 -1.85
C ILE A 191 -22.35 3.28 -1.84
N GLU A 192 -23.12 2.81 -0.86
CA GLU A 192 -24.55 3.09 -0.77
C GLU A 192 -24.85 4.46 -0.18
N ARG A 193 -24.00 4.92 0.74
CA ARG A 193 -24.16 6.21 1.42
C ARG A 193 -22.87 7.02 1.37
N PRO A 194 -22.94 8.34 1.16
CA PRO A 194 -21.79 9.22 1.29
C PRO A 194 -21.29 9.27 2.73
N ALA A 195 -20.08 9.78 2.94
CA ALA A 195 -19.58 10.06 4.28
C ALA A 195 -20.53 11.04 5.00
N PRO A 196 -20.95 10.75 6.23
CA PRO A 196 -21.88 11.64 6.94
C PRO A 196 -21.19 12.94 7.39
N LEU A 197 -21.99 13.99 7.53
CA LEU A 197 -21.60 15.18 8.26
C LEU A 197 -21.60 14.91 9.77
N VAL A 198 -20.90 15.74 10.53
CA VAL A 198 -20.86 15.59 11.99
C VAL A 198 -22.27 15.72 12.57
N GLY A 199 -22.74 14.71 13.30
CA GLY A 199 -24.06 14.68 13.90
C GLY A 199 -25.23 14.36 12.94
N GLN A 200 -24.99 14.20 11.65
CA GLN A 200 -26.06 14.03 10.62
C GLN A 200 -27.09 12.95 10.96
N HIS A 201 -26.67 11.84 11.55
CA HIS A 201 -27.55 10.71 11.90
C HIS A 201 -27.81 10.60 13.42
N GLY A 202 -27.45 11.60 14.21
CA GLY A 202 -27.53 11.51 15.67
C GLY A 202 -28.94 11.21 16.18
N ARG A 203 -29.96 11.90 15.65
CA ARG A 203 -31.37 11.67 16.04
C ARG A 203 -31.85 10.27 15.66
N GLU A 204 -31.56 9.84 14.44
CA GLU A 204 -31.92 8.51 13.92
C GLU A 204 -31.32 7.40 14.80
N ILE A 205 -30.03 7.50 15.09
CA ILE A 205 -29.30 6.52 15.91
C ILE A 205 -29.87 6.47 17.33
N LEU A 206 -30.08 7.61 17.99
CA LEU A 206 -30.62 7.61 19.35
C LEU A 206 -32.06 7.07 19.42
N ALA A 207 -32.87 7.35 18.40
CA ALA A 207 -34.21 6.77 18.30
C ALA A 207 -34.16 5.22 18.11
N GLU A 208 -33.22 4.70 17.29
CA GLU A 208 -33.00 3.26 17.17
C GLU A 208 -32.57 2.60 18.48
N PHE A 209 -31.85 3.32 19.35
CA PHE A 209 -31.50 2.89 20.70
C PHE A 209 -32.64 3.07 21.73
N GLY A 210 -33.82 3.52 21.30
CA GLY A 210 -35.02 3.59 22.12
C GLY A 210 -35.24 4.88 22.88
N LEU A 211 -34.46 5.93 22.60
CA LEU A 211 -34.70 7.24 23.22
C LEU A 211 -35.94 7.88 22.59
N SER A 212 -36.77 8.48 23.42
CA SER A 212 -37.93 9.25 22.99
C SER A 212 -37.51 10.58 22.34
N SER A 213 -38.40 11.15 21.53
CA SER A 213 -38.15 12.46 20.89
C SER A 213 -37.88 13.55 21.90
N GLY A 214 -38.47 13.49 23.12
CA GLY A 214 -38.26 14.41 24.20
C GLY A 214 -36.85 14.32 24.81
N GLU A 215 -36.36 13.11 25.02
CA GLU A 215 -34.98 12.88 25.52
C GLU A 215 -33.94 13.32 24.51
N ILE A 216 -34.16 13.04 23.21
CA ILE A 216 -33.27 13.49 22.13
C ILE A 216 -33.25 15.03 22.07
N ALA A 217 -34.40 15.69 22.14
CA ALA A 217 -34.47 17.15 22.16
C ALA A 217 -33.78 17.76 23.40
N ALA A 218 -33.85 17.11 24.56
CA ALA A 218 -33.13 17.54 25.75
C ALA A 218 -31.61 17.47 25.60
N LEU A 219 -31.08 16.39 24.97
CA LEU A 219 -29.66 16.24 24.66
C LEU A 219 -29.15 17.30 23.66
N GLU A 220 -30.00 17.68 22.70
CA GLU A 220 -29.68 18.80 21.80
C GLU A 220 -29.64 20.13 22.53
N ALA A 221 -30.62 20.38 23.37
CA ALA A 221 -30.73 21.64 24.11
C ALA A 221 -29.60 21.80 25.15
N SER A 222 -29.11 20.70 25.75
CA SER A 222 -27.96 20.73 26.67
C SER A 222 -26.61 20.85 25.94
N GLY A 223 -26.54 20.63 24.62
CA GLY A 223 -25.30 20.62 23.85
C GLY A 223 -24.53 19.30 23.96
N ASP A 224 -25.07 18.29 24.60
CA ASP A 224 -24.46 16.96 24.68
C ASP A 224 -24.53 16.18 23.34
N MET A 225 -25.40 16.66 22.44
CA MET A 225 -25.48 16.16 21.07
C MET A 225 -25.39 17.32 20.07
N THR A 226 -24.47 17.17 19.11
CA THR A 226 -24.40 18.09 17.96
C THR A 226 -25.27 17.52 16.85
N VAL A 227 -26.22 18.33 16.38
CA VAL A 227 -26.98 18.03 15.15
C VAL A 227 -26.45 18.96 14.06
N ASP A 228 -26.10 18.37 12.91
CA ASP A 228 -25.74 19.20 11.76
C ASP A 228 -26.97 20.02 11.35
N ALA A 229 -26.84 21.33 11.44
CA ALA A 229 -27.85 22.23 10.88
C ALA A 229 -27.83 22.11 9.36
N ALA A 230 -28.91 21.63 8.78
CA ALA A 230 -29.13 21.44 7.36
C ALA A 230 -28.81 22.70 6.54
#